data_4f62ae4da317063fe678a1a81966030d
#
_entry.id   4f62ae4da317063fe678a1a81966030d
#
_cell.length_a   1.000
_cell.length_b   1.000
_cell.length_c   1.000
_cell.angle_alpha   90.00
_cell.angle_beta   90.00
_cell.angle_gamma   90.00
#
_symmetry.space_group_name_H-M   'P 1'
#
loop_
_entity.id
_entity.type
_entity.pdbx_description
1 polymer ?
#
loop_
_entity_poly.entity_id
_entity_poly.type
_entity_poly.pdbx_seq_one_letter_code
_entity_poly.pdbx_strand_id
1 'polypeptide(L)'
;MSIRETYLKDHGLSFEDGKKIEEYCKTAEGYEQQLILQAAQHVYPEIAPYLFYSLTTGRGYDRMGNIPMQRKDFQGYRRKTIETYNRYMILNGKQIV
;
A
#
# COMPACT_ATOMS: atom_id res chain seq x y z
N MET A 1 -6.47 -20.74 14.07
CA MET A 1 -5.97 -19.42 13.67
C MET A 1 -6.43 -19.11 12.26
N SER A 2 -6.97 -17.94 12.04
CA SER A 2 -7.40 -17.57 10.70
C SER A 2 -6.21 -17.25 9.81
N ILE A 3 -6.37 -17.47 8.51
CA ILE A 3 -5.34 -17.14 7.54
C ILE A 3 -4.98 -15.66 7.62
N ARG A 4 -5.98 -14.82 7.88
CA ARG A 4 -5.79 -13.37 7.97
C ARG A 4 -4.87 -13.00 9.14
N GLU A 5 -5.08 -13.61 10.30
CA GLU A 5 -4.23 -13.33 11.46
C GLU A 5 -2.82 -13.80 11.22
N THR A 6 -2.66 -14.98 10.64
CA THR A 6 -1.36 -15.51 10.28
C THR A 6 -0.64 -14.57 9.33
N TYR A 7 -1.36 -14.08 8.33
CA TYR A 7 -0.80 -13.16 7.33
C TYR A 7 -0.27 -11.88 7.99
N LEU A 8 -1.06 -11.24 8.83
CA LEU A 8 -0.66 -10.00 9.49
C LEU A 8 0.52 -10.22 10.42
N LYS A 9 0.51 -11.31 11.18
CA LYS A 9 1.60 -11.62 12.09
C LYS A 9 2.89 -11.94 11.34
N ASP A 10 2.77 -12.69 10.25
CA ASP A 10 3.93 -13.07 9.45
C ASP A 10 4.61 -11.86 8.82
N HIS A 11 3.86 -10.84 8.51
CA HIS A 11 4.42 -9.61 7.95
C HIS A 11 4.80 -8.59 9.01
N GLY A 12 4.50 -8.88 10.28
CA GLY A 12 4.87 -8.02 11.37
C GLY A 12 4.26 -6.64 11.33
N LEU A 13 3.13 -6.47 10.62
CA LEU A 13 2.51 -5.16 10.46
C LEU A 13 1.39 -4.95 11.46
N SER A 14 1.58 -3.98 12.34
CA SER A 14 0.53 -3.46 13.20
C SER A 14 -0.15 -2.28 12.48
N PHE A 15 -1.21 -1.75 13.09
CA PHE A 15 -1.84 -0.55 12.59
C PHE A 15 -0.84 0.62 12.54
N GLU A 16 -0.02 0.75 13.57
CA GLU A 16 0.99 1.80 13.63
C GLU A 16 2.07 1.63 12.56
N ASP A 17 2.51 0.41 12.33
CA ASP A 17 3.47 0.11 11.28
C ASP A 17 2.91 0.48 9.91
N GLY A 18 1.65 0.14 9.66
CA GLY A 18 0.99 0.51 8.43
C GLY A 18 0.97 2.01 8.21
N LYS A 19 0.74 2.77 9.28
CA LYS A 19 0.74 4.22 9.20
C LYS A 19 2.12 4.78 8.88
N LYS A 20 3.16 4.20 9.45
CA LYS A 20 4.54 4.64 9.17
C LYS A 20 4.90 4.38 7.72
N ILE A 21 4.51 3.24 7.18
CA ILE A 21 4.75 2.91 5.78
C ILE A 21 3.97 3.86 4.88
N GLU A 22 2.73 4.17 5.25
CA GLU A 22 1.90 5.11 4.50
C GLU A 22 2.55 6.49 4.44
N GLU A 23 3.08 6.97 5.56
CA GLU A 23 3.79 8.25 5.58
C GLU A 23 5.05 8.20 4.73
N TYR A 24 5.76 7.08 4.76
CA TYR A 24 6.96 6.91 3.94
C TYR A 24 6.63 6.99 2.46
N CYS A 25 5.50 6.43 2.04
CA CYS A 25 5.09 6.46 0.63
C CYS A 25 4.97 7.89 0.09
N LYS A 26 4.61 8.84 0.92
CA LYS A 26 4.47 10.24 0.49
C LYS A 26 5.80 10.88 0.17
N THR A 27 6.89 10.36 0.72
CA THR A 27 8.23 10.92 0.53
C THR A 27 9.10 10.06 -0.38
N ALA A 28 8.60 8.92 -0.83
CA ALA A 28 9.36 8.02 -1.68
C ALA A 28 9.71 8.66 -3.02
N GLU A 29 10.91 8.39 -3.51
CA GLU A 29 11.40 8.93 -4.76
C GLU A 29 12.14 7.86 -5.55
N GLY A 30 12.28 8.06 -6.85
CA GLY A 30 13.04 7.16 -7.71
C GLY A 30 12.52 5.73 -7.69
N TYR A 31 13.40 4.76 -7.48
CA TYR A 31 13.01 3.36 -7.52
C TYR A 31 12.02 2.99 -6.40
N GLU A 32 12.08 3.68 -5.27
CA GLU A 32 11.16 3.42 -4.18
C GLU A 32 9.73 3.75 -4.57
N GLN A 33 9.55 4.83 -5.33
CA GLN A 33 8.24 5.18 -5.84
C GLN A 33 7.76 4.17 -6.89
N GLN A 34 8.66 3.67 -7.72
CA GLN A 34 8.33 2.64 -8.69
C GLN A 34 7.89 1.35 -8.00
N LEU A 35 8.47 1.02 -6.85
CA LEU A 35 8.05 -0.14 -6.09
C LEU A 35 6.64 0.01 -5.55
N ILE A 36 6.21 1.24 -5.22
CA ILE A 36 4.81 1.49 -4.84
C ILE A 36 3.90 1.16 -6.02
N LEU A 37 4.25 1.61 -7.20
CA LEU A 37 3.45 1.32 -8.40
C LEU A 37 3.41 -0.17 -8.69
N GLN A 38 4.53 -0.85 -8.59
CA GLN A 38 4.59 -2.29 -8.79
C GLN A 38 3.72 -3.04 -7.78
N ALA A 39 3.75 -2.60 -6.51
CA ALA A 39 2.91 -3.19 -5.48
C ALA A 39 1.43 -3.01 -5.82
N ALA A 40 1.05 -1.82 -6.25
CA ALA A 40 -0.33 -1.53 -6.64
C ALA A 40 -0.76 -2.39 -7.83
N GLN A 41 0.11 -2.54 -8.82
CA GLN A 41 -0.18 -3.36 -9.99
C GLN A 41 -0.30 -4.84 -9.64
N HIS A 42 0.49 -5.29 -8.69
CA HIS A 42 0.39 -6.67 -8.21
C HIS A 42 -0.93 -6.91 -7.47
N VAL A 43 -1.37 -5.95 -6.69
CA VAL A 43 -2.60 -6.08 -5.89
C VAL A 43 -3.85 -6.00 -6.76
N TYR A 44 -3.93 -4.98 -7.62
CA TYR A 44 -5.11 -4.81 -8.48
C TYR A 44 -4.75 -3.90 -9.66
N PRO A 45 -4.38 -4.49 -10.79
CA PRO A 45 -3.88 -3.71 -11.95
C PRO A 45 -4.84 -2.62 -12.44
N GLU A 46 -6.15 -2.90 -12.44
CA GLU A 46 -7.13 -1.98 -13.00
C GLU A 46 -7.24 -0.68 -12.21
N ILE A 47 -6.97 -0.72 -10.92
CA ILE A 47 -7.03 0.47 -10.08
C ILE A 47 -5.65 0.88 -9.56
N ALA A 48 -4.59 0.28 -10.08
CA ALA A 48 -3.24 0.61 -9.65
C ALA A 48 -2.91 2.10 -9.72
N PRO A 49 -3.30 2.84 -10.78
CA PRO A 49 -3.04 4.28 -10.82
C PRO A 49 -3.67 5.04 -9.64
N TYR A 50 -4.87 4.63 -9.24
CA TYR A 50 -5.55 5.27 -8.10
C TYR A 50 -4.87 4.93 -6.79
N LEU A 51 -4.45 3.68 -6.62
CA LEU A 51 -3.73 3.25 -5.42
C LEU A 51 -2.39 4.00 -5.31
N PHE A 52 -1.66 4.07 -6.41
CA PHE A 52 -0.39 4.77 -6.48
C PHE A 52 -0.56 6.25 -6.12
N TYR A 53 -1.54 6.90 -6.74
CA TYR A 53 -1.81 8.32 -6.49
C TYR A 53 -2.19 8.55 -5.03
N SER A 54 -3.04 7.69 -4.48
CA SER A 54 -3.47 7.81 -3.09
C SER A 54 -2.28 7.71 -2.13
N LEU A 55 -1.39 6.75 -2.36
CA LEU A 55 -0.27 6.54 -1.46
C LEU A 55 0.80 7.62 -1.58
N THR A 56 1.07 8.09 -2.79
CA THR A 56 2.12 9.08 -3.00
C THR A 56 1.71 10.50 -2.63
N THR A 57 0.41 10.80 -2.65
CA THR A 57 -0.10 12.14 -2.31
C THR A 57 -0.76 12.21 -0.95
N GLY A 58 -1.12 11.06 -0.37
CA GLY A 58 -1.89 11.02 0.86
C GLY A 58 -3.38 11.30 0.69
N ARG A 59 -3.86 11.42 -0.54
CA ARG A 59 -5.28 11.68 -0.80
C ARG A 59 -6.11 10.41 -0.66
N GLY A 60 -7.27 10.54 -0.01
CA GLY A 60 -8.17 9.43 0.18
C GLY A 60 -9.14 9.25 -0.99
N TYR A 61 -9.97 8.22 -0.87
CA TYR A 61 -10.95 7.85 -1.88
C TYR A 61 -11.82 9.02 -2.33
N ASP A 62 -12.30 9.82 -1.37
CA ASP A 62 -13.25 10.89 -1.67
C ASP A 62 -12.64 12.06 -2.44
N ARG A 63 -11.32 12.12 -2.51
CA ARG A 63 -10.64 13.23 -3.17
C ARG A 63 -10.07 12.89 -4.54
N MET A 64 -10.34 11.69 -5.03
CA MET A 64 -9.76 11.24 -6.29
C MET A 64 -10.76 11.14 -7.42
N GLY A 65 -11.98 11.60 -7.22
CA GLY A 65 -13.01 11.55 -8.25
C GLY A 65 -13.60 10.17 -8.42
N ASN A 66 -13.82 9.74 -9.66
CA ASN A 66 -14.56 8.52 -9.94
C ASN A 66 -13.65 7.29 -9.96
N ILE A 67 -13.51 6.66 -8.81
CA ILE A 67 -12.83 5.38 -8.72
C ILE A 67 -13.86 4.28 -9.01
N PRO A 68 -13.56 3.33 -9.91
CA PRO A 68 -14.54 2.30 -10.30
C PRO A 68 -14.69 1.18 -9.26
N MET A 69 -14.89 1.54 -8.01
CA MET A 69 -15.19 0.60 -6.93
C MET A 69 -15.66 1.36 -5.70
N GLN A 70 -16.21 0.63 -4.75
CA GLN A 70 -16.69 1.23 -3.51
C GLN A 70 -15.53 1.59 -2.58
N ARG A 71 -15.78 2.58 -1.70
CA ARG A 71 -14.75 3.05 -0.76
C ARG A 71 -14.17 1.91 0.07
N LYS A 72 -15.03 1.05 0.61
CA LYS A 72 -14.60 -0.04 1.48
C LYS A 72 -13.62 -0.97 0.77
N ASP A 73 -13.92 -1.30 -0.47
CA ASP A 73 -13.06 -2.17 -1.26
C ASP A 73 -11.75 -1.48 -1.59
N PHE A 74 -11.80 -0.22 -1.96
CA PHE A 74 -10.60 0.56 -2.24
C PHE A 74 -9.69 0.61 -1.02
N GLN A 75 -10.25 0.84 0.16
CA GLN A 75 -9.47 0.89 1.39
C GLN A 75 -8.77 -0.45 1.67
N GLY A 76 -9.46 -1.56 1.40
CA GLY A 76 -8.88 -2.89 1.55
C GLY A 76 -7.70 -3.11 0.61
N TYR A 77 -7.86 -2.74 -0.65
CA TYR A 77 -6.77 -2.87 -1.63
C TYR A 77 -5.63 -1.91 -1.34
N ARG A 78 -5.92 -0.72 -0.82
CA ARG A 78 -4.90 0.24 -0.40
C ARG A 78 -4.04 -0.34 0.72
N ARG A 79 -4.67 -0.95 1.71
CA ARG A 79 -3.94 -1.62 2.80
C ARG A 79 -3.06 -2.75 2.25
N LYS A 80 -3.60 -3.55 1.35
CA LYS A 80 -2.85 -4.64 0.75
C LYS A 80 -1.64 -4.13 -0.03
N THR A 81 -1.78 -3.00 -0.68
CA THR A 81 -0.69 -2.36 -1.41
C THR A 81 0.41 -1.92 -0.44
N ILE A 82 0.04 -1.35 0.70
CA ILE A 82 0.99 -0.94 1.73
C ILE A 82 1.79 -2.15 2.23
N GLU A 83 1.12 -3.25 2.50
CA GLU A 83 1.78 -4.48 2.95
C GLU A 83 2.72 -5.04 1.88
N THR A 84 2.29 -5.05 0.64
CA THR A 84 3.10 -5.54 -0.48
C THR A 84 4.30 -4.65 -0.69
N TYR A 85 4.13 -3.33 -0.62
CA TYR A 85 5.22 -2.38 -0.74
C TYR A 85 6.26 -2.60 0.36
N ASN A 86 5.81 -2.79 1.59
CA ASN A 86 6.73 -3.07 2.69
C ASN A 86 7.58 -4.31 2.41
N ARG A 87 6.96 -5.36 1.88
CA ARG A 87 7.69 -6.58 1.52
C ARG A 87 8.73 -6.31 0.44
N TYR A 88 8.36 -5.53 -0.58
CA TYR A 88 9.29 -5.19 -1.65
C TYR A 88 10.48 -4.39 -1.12
N MET A 89 10.22 -3.46 -0.20
CA MET A 89 11.29 -2.67 0.40
C MET A 89 12.24 -3.55 1.21
N ILE A 90 11.71 -4.49 1.98
CA ILE A 90 12.53 -5.43 2.73
C ILE A 90 13.41 -6.24 1.78
N LEU A 91 12.85 -6.73 0.68
CA LEU A 91 13.61 -7.49 -0.32
C LEU A 91 14.69 -6.64 -0.97
N ASN A 92 14.56 -5.34 -0.97
CA ASN A 92 15.55 -4.41 -1.50
C ASN A 92 16.48 -3.86 -0.40
N GLY A 93 16.45 -4.47 0.77
CA GLY A 93 17.37 -4.14 1.85
C GLY A 93 16.95 -2.93 2.67
N LYS A 94 15.72 -2.47 2.55
CA LYS A 94 15.24 -1.29 3.28
C LYS A 94 14.10 -1.65 4.23
N GLN A 95 14.33 -1.44 5.51
CA GLN A 95 13.31 -1.69 6.52
C GLN A 95 12.75 -0.36 7.00
N ILE A 96 11.45 -0.14 6.74
CA ILE A 96 10.77 1.10 7.11
C ILE A 96 10.32 1.07 8.57
N VAL A 97 9.89 -0.09 9.03
CA VAL A 97 9.35 -0.24 10.39
C VAL A 97 10.06 -1.29 11.20
#